data_64ff08800d84d5edd200ea8fe3b62c87
#
_entry.id   64ff08800d84d5edd200ea8fe3b62c87
#
_cell.length_a   1.000
_cell.length_b   1.000
_cell.length_c   1.000
_cell.angle_alpha   90.00
_cell.angle_beta   90.00
_cell.angle_gamma   90.00
#
_symmetry.space_group_name_H-M   'P 1'
#
loop_
_entity.id
_entity.type
_entity.pdbx_description
1 polymer ?
#
loop_
_entity_poly.entity_id
_entity_poly.type
_entity_poly.pdbx_seq_one_letter_code
_entity_poly.pdbx_strand_id
1 'polypeptide(L)'
;GWTQIEQCPFGKETPAKAISDGYHLWQERGAVEAQNNLTDIGRALAKLPIDPRVSRMILAARDMGALREVLIIAAALSVQDVRDRPQEARQQADAAHVKFADPQSEFLSYLNIWRWFEDAVAHKKSNRQLQELCRANFLNHLRLREWRDVHSQLRTQVLEQGWRENEIEPTYEQLHCALLTGLLGNVGFKNEAKPLPNATAQ
;
A
#
# COMPACT_ATOMS: atom_id res chain seq x y z
N GLY A 1 -11.81 2.95 -11.62
CA GLY A 1 -11.58 2.47 -10.54
C GLY A 1 -12.50 1.90 -9.47
N TRP A 2 -13.80 2.27 -9.39
CA TRP A 2 -14.69 1.82 -8.30
C TRP A 2 -15.25 0.40 -8.52
N THR A 3 -15.26 -0.10 -9.73
CA THR A 3 -15.76 -1.43 -10.10
C THR A 3 -14.94 -2.60 -9.52
N GLN A 4 -13.73 -2.35 -9.05
CA GLN A 4 -12.86 -3.41 -8.54
C GLN A 4 -12.98 -3.60 -7.02
N ILE A 5 -13.55 -2.65 -6.29
CA ILE A 5 -13.91 -2.82 -4.88
C ILE A 5 -15.03 -3.86 -4.74
N GLU A 6 -15.91 -3.95 -5.74
CA GLU A 6 -16.96 -4.96 -5.79
C GLU A 6 -16.45 -6.41 -5.92
N GLN A 7 -15.21 -6.58 -6.35
CA GLN A 7 -14.54 -7.88 -6.49
C GLN A 7 -13.69 -8.26 -5.28
N CYS A 8 -13.58 -7.37 -4.28
CA CYS A 8 -12.98 -7.74 -3.01
C CYS A 8 -13.74 -8.92 -2.40
N PRO A 9 -13.06 -9.84 -1.67
CA PRO A 9 -13.67 -11.06 -1.12
C PRO A 9 -14.79 -10.81 -0.11
N PHE A 10 -15.30 -9.61 -0.03
CA PHE A 10 -16.37 -9.15 0.85
C PHE A 10 -17.79 -9.30 0.23
N GLY A 11 -17.92 -9.86 -0.97
CA GLY A 11 -19.23 -10.17 -1.59
C GLY A 11 -19.75 -9.10 -2.57
N LYS A 12 -20.86 -9.44 -3.25
CA LYS A 12 -21.51 -8.61 -4.28
C LYS A 12 -22.39 -7.48 -3.74
N GLU A 13 -22.18 -7.04 -2.52
CA GLU A 13 -22.97 -5.99 -1.90
C GLU A 13 -22.40 -4.59 -2.20
N THR A 14 -23.19 -3.54 -1.91
CA THR A 14 -22.75 -2.16 -2.13
C THR A 14 -21.37 -1.92 -1.51
N PRO A 15 -20.47 -1.16 -2.16
CA PRO A 15 -19.11 -0.97 -1.68
C PRO A 15 -19.01 -0.57 -0.21
N ALA A 16 -19.93 0.25 0.28
CA ALA A 16 -19.99 0.67 1.68
C ALA A 16 -20.30 -0.48 2.64
N LYS A 17 -21.22 -1.37 2.26
CA LYS A 17 -21.62 -2.51 3.09
C LYS A 17 -20.54 -3.60 3.05
N ALA A 18 -19.98 -3.87 1.89
CA ALA A 18 -18.88 -4.82 1.72
C ALA A 18 -17.64 -4.42 2.55
N ILE A 19 -17.33 -3.13 2.60
CA ILE A 19 -16.22 -2.59 3.42
C ILE A 19 -16.56 -2.72 4.91
N SER A 20 -17.79 -2.40 5.31
CA SER A 20 -18.26 -2.54 6.70
C SER A 20 -18.27 -4.00 7.15
N ASP A 21 -18.80 -4.90 6.33
CA ASP A 21 -18.88 -6.33 6.64
C ASP A 21 -17.49 -6.98 6.66
N GLY A 22 -16.61 -6.56 5.76
CA GLY A 22 -15.20 -6.95 5.76
C GLY A 22 -14.48 -6.49 7.02
N TYR A 23 -14.76 -5.28 7.47
CA TYR A 23 -14.18 -4.72 8.70
C TYR A 23 -14.69 -5.46 9.95
N HIS A 24 -15.98 -5.78 9.99
CA HIS A 24 -16.58 -6.57 11.08
C HIS A 24 -16.08 -8.02 11.07
N LEU A 25 -15.99 -8.65 9.90
CA LEU A 25 -15.44 -10.01 9.76
C LEU A 25 -13.98 -10.08 10.18
N TRP A 26 -13.23 -9.01 9.94
CA TRP A 26 -11.85 -8.86 10.35
C TRP A 26 -11.72 -8.68 11.87
N GLN A 27 -12.64 -7.89 12.46
CA GLN A 27 -12.73 -7.75 13.92
C GLN A 27 -13.14 -9.04 14.62
N GLU A 28 -14.11 -9.78 14.07
CA GLU A 28 -14.63 -11.02 14.70
C GLU A 28 -13.67 -12.20 14.59
N ARG A 29 -12.97 -12.37 13.48
CA ARG A 29 -12.06 -13.51 13.26
C ARG A 29 -10.68 -13.36 13.88
N GLY A 30 -10.27 -12.16 14.21
CA GLY A 30 -8.91 -11.86 14.66
C GLY A 30 -8.81 -11.14 16.00
N ALA A 31 -9.95 -10.79 16.63
CA ALA A 31 -9.97 -9.75 17.66
C ALA A 31 -9.22 -10.12 18.95
N VAL A 32 -9.09 -11.35 19.32
CA VAL A 32 -8.51 -11.74 20.62
C VAL A 32 -7.03 -12.12 20.52
N GLU A 33 -6.63 -12.92 19.54
CA GLU A 33 -5.21 -13.25 19.32
C GLU A 33 -4.48 -12.22 18.45
N ALA A 34 -5.18 -11.66 17.47
CA ALA A 34 -4.61 -10.64 16.61
C ALA A 34 -4.45 -9.27 17.31
N GLN A 35 -5.25 -8.96 18.34
CA GLN A 35 -5.17 -7.68 19.04
C GLN A 35 -3.84 -7.46 19.76
N ASN A 36 -3.24 -8.50 20.34
CA ASN A 36 -1.94 -8.37 20.97
C ASN A 36 -0.80 -8.27 19.96
N ASN A 37 -0.84 -9.03 18.88
CA ASN A 37 0.15 -8.96 17.81
C ASN A 37 -0.02 -7.70 16.94
N LEU A 38 -1.24 -7.26 16.70
CA LEU A 38 -1.54 -6.02 16.00
C LEU A 38 -1.07 -4.79 16.77
N THR A 39 -1.22 -4.77 18.10
CA THR A 39 -0.71 -3.67 18.94
C THR A 39 0.81 -3.60 18.96
N ASP A 40 1.51 -4.72 18.91
CA ASP A 40 2.97 -4.75 18.90
C ASP A 40 3.55 -4.28 17.57
N ILE A 41 2.98 -4.70 16.44
CA ILE A 41 3.35 -4.19 15.12
C ILE A 41 2.92 -2.73 14.96
N GLY A 42 1.72 -2.37 15.38
CA GLY A 42 1.25 -0.99 15.37
C GLY A 42 2.19 -0.07 16.15
N ARG A 43 2.69 -0.49 17.30
CA ARG A 43 3.69 0.25 18.08
C ARG A 43 5.04 0.30 17.39
N ALA A 44 5.49 -0.79 16.78
CA ALA A 44 6.75 -0.83 16.04
C ALA A 44 6.72 0.11 14.84
N LEU A 45 5.64 0.10 14.07
CA LEU A 45 5.45 0.98 12.92
C LEU A 45 5.24 2.45 13.32
N ALA A 46 4.60 2.71 14.47
CA ALA A 46 4.40 4.06 15.00
C ALA A 46 5.70 4.77 15.40
N LYS A 47 6.79 4.03 15.59
CA LYS A 47 8.12 4.59 15.82
C LYS A 47 8.76 5.15 14.55
N LEU A 48 8.25 4.77 13.39
CA LEU A 48 8.71 5.24 12.10
C LEU A 48 7.91 6.49 11.69
N PRO A 49 8.52 7.43 10.97
CA PRO A 49 7.85 8.64 10.49
C PRO A 49 6.98 8.32 9.26
N ILE A 50 5.96 7.50 9.44
CA ILE A 50 5.01 7.09 8.38
C ILE A 50 3.59 7.51 8.72
N ASP A 51 2.78 7.72 7.69
CA ASP A 51 1.35 8.01 7.83
C ASP A 51 0.63 6.80 8.45
N PRO A 52 -0.30 7.00 9.41
CA PRO A 52 -1.09 5.91 9.98
C PRO A 52 -1.84 5.06 8.95
N ARG A 53 -2.21 5.64 7.81
CA ARG A 53 -2.83 4.91 6.69
C ARG A 53 -1.91 3.85 6.10
N VAL A 54 -0.63 4.15 6.02
CA VAL A 54 0.42 3.22 5.56
C VAL A 54 0.53 2.03 6.51
N SER A 55 0.53 2.27 7.82
CA SER A 55 0.51 1.19 8.82
C SER A 55 -0.71 0.29 8.66
N ARG A 56 -1.89 0.85 8.40
CA ARG A 56 -3.12 0.05 8.18
C ARG A 56 -3.06 -0.79 6.90
N MET A 57 -2.46 -0.27 5.84
CA MET A 57 -2.24 -1.06 4.61
C MET A 57 -1.39 -2.30 4.90
N ILE A 58 -0.31 -2.13 5.65
CA ILE A 58 0.60 -3.22 6.02
C ILE A 58 -0.13 -4.27 6.87
N LEU A 59 -0.93 -3.83 7.85
CA LEU A 59 -1.72 -4.72 8.69
C LEU A 59 -2.73 -5.55 7.86
N ALA A 60 -3.44 -4.91 6.94
CA ALA A 60 -4.39 -5.58 6.05
C ALA A 60 -3.70 -6.54 5.07
N ALA A 61 -2.52 -6.20 4.60
CA ALA A 61 -1.79 -6.96 3.60
C ALA A 61 -1.37 -8.36 4.06
N ARG A 62 -1.10 -8.53 5.36
CA ARG A 62 -0.78 -9.83 5.94
C ARG A 62 -1.86 -10.87 5.66
N ASP A 63 -3.11 -10.51 5.96
CA ASP A 63 -4.25 -11.44 5.84
C ASP A 63 -4.67 -11.69 4.38
N MET A 64 -4.29 -10.78 3.48
CA MET A 64 -4.60 -10.86 2.05
C MET A 64 -3.47 -11.46 1.20
N GLY A 65 -2.40 -11.94 1.81
CA GLY A 65 -1.28 -12.54 1.08
C GLY A 65 -0.52 -11.58 0.17
N ALA A 66 -0.48 -10.29 0.52
CA ALA A 66 0.11 -9.21 -0.28
C ALA A 66 1.16 -8.39 0.49
N LEU A 67 1.70 -8.92 1.57
CA LEU A 67 2.61 -8.18 2.45
C LEU A 67 3.87 -7.71 1.73
N ARG A 68 4.47 -8.56 0.90
CA ARG A 68 5.69 -8.24 0.14
C ARG A 68 5.47 -7.01 -0.75
N GLU A 69 4.42 -7.00 -1.53
CA GLU A 69 4.10 -5.93 -2.48
C GLU A 69 3.63 -4.66 -1.76
N VAL A 70 2.83 -4.81 -0.71
CA VAL A 70 2.35 -3.66 0.07
C VAL A 70 3.48 -2.97 0.82
N LEU A 71 4.47 -3.68 1.33
CA LEU A 71 5.67 -3.06 1.94
C LEU A 71 6.41 -2.16 0.95
N ILE A 72 6.53 -2.59 -0.30
CA ILE A 72 7.15 -1.80 -1.37
C ILE A 72 6.33 -0.53 -1.65
N ILE A 73 5.04 -0.67 -1.84
CA ILE A 73 4.12 0.43 -2.16
C ILE A 73 4.01 1.40 -0.97
N ALA A 74 3.89 0.88 0.24
CA ALA A 74 3.84 1.67 1.47
C ALA A 74 5.09 2.55 1.63
N ALA A 75 6.26 2.00 1.34
CA ALA A 75 7.50 2.76 1.32
C ALA A 75 7.50 3.84 0.22
N ALA A 76 6.98 3.54 -0.97
CA ALA A 76 6.83 4.52 -2.05
C ALA A 76 5.93 5.70 -1.66
N LEU A 77 4.83 5.43 -0.96
CA LEU A 77 3.90 6.46 -0.47
C LEU A 77 4.47 7.31 0.67
N SER A 78 5.55 6.86 1.30
CA SER A 78 6.22 7.55 2.41
C SER A 78 7.36 8.48 1.97
N VAL A 79 7.70 8.48 0.69
CA VAL A 79 8.73 9.33 0.10
C VAL A 79 8.14 10.20 -1.00
N GLN A 80 8.89 11.21 -1.45
CA GLN A 80 8.49 11.97 -2.61
C GLN A 80 8.49 11.09 -3.86
N ASP A 81 7.63 11.41 -4.82
CA ASP A 81 7.57 10.71 -6.10
C ASP A 81 8.97 10.64 -6.74
N VAL A 82 9.40 9.45 -7.05
CA VAL A 82 10.73 9.18 -7.64
C VAL A 82 10.82 9.59 -9.11
N ARG A 83 9.71 9.88 -9.75
CA ARG A 83 9.65 10.32 -11.14
C ARG A 83 9.87 11.82 -11.23
N ASP A 84 10.92 12.22 -11.90
CA ASP A 84 11.19 13.62 -12.24
C ASP A 84 10.41 14.00 -13.50
N ARG A 85 9.72 15.13 -13.43
CA ARG A 85 8.93 15.66 -14.55
C ARG A 85 9.17 17.16 -14.70
N PRO A 86 10.38 17.57 -15.11
CA PRO A 86 10.72 18.99 -15.25
C PRO A 86 9.88 19.64 -16.33
N GLN A 87 9.54 20.90 -16.12
CA GLN A 87 8.62 21.62 -17.04
C GLN A 87 9.15 21.70 -18.46
N GLU A 88 10.46 21.92 -18.58
CA GLU A 88 11.18 22.03 -19.87
C GLU A 88 11.30 20.70 -20.63
N ALA A 89 11.07 19.58 -19.96
CA ALA A 89 11.26 18.25 -20.52
C ALA A 89 10.07 17.30 -20.24
N ARG A 90 8.87 17.85 -20.07
CA ARG A 90 7.67 17.04 -19.71
C ARG A 90 7.41 15.91 -20.68
N GLN A 91 7.48 16.17 -21.99
CA GLN A 91 7.19 15.16 -23.01
C GLN A 91 8.23 14.03 -22.98
N GLN A 92 9.50 14.36 -22.81
CA GLN A 92 10.56 13.36 -22.69
C GLN A 92 10.40 12.52 -21.41
N ALA A 93 10.07 13.17 -20.28
CA ALA A 93 9.81 12.47 -19.03
C ALA A 93 8.61 11.55 -19.14
N ASP A 94 7.50 12.01 -19.67
CA ASP A 94 6.30 11.22 -19.88
C ASP A 94 6.57 10.02 -20.81
N ALA A 95 7.31 10.21 -21.89
CA ALA A 95 7.72 9.14 -22.79
C ALA A 95 8.63 8.10 -22.09
N ALA A 96 9.55 8.55 -21.24
CA ALA A 96 10.41 7.65 -20.47
C ALA A 96 9.63 6.84 -19.42
N HIS A 97 8.58 7.41 -18.84
CA HIS A 97 7.80 6.77 -17.79
C HIS A 97 6.72 5.81 -18.30
N VAL A 98 6.38 5.85 -19.60
CA VAL A 98 5.36 4.95 -20.20
C VAL A 98 5.66 3.48 -19.92
N LYS A 99 6.91 3.05 -19.97
CA LYS A 99 7.29 1.65 -19.72
C LYS A 99 7.03 1.17 -18.29
N PHE A 100 6.90 2.09 -17.33
CA PHE A 100 6.60 1.76 -15.94
C PHE A 100 5.10 1.85 -15.65
N ALA A 101 4.37 2.65 -16.43
CA ALA A 101 2.97 2.93 -16.18
C ALA A 101 2.10 1.68 -16.38
N ASP A 102 1.26 1.41 -15.40
CA ASP A 102 0.14 0.49 -15.55
C ASP A 102 -1.12 1.30 -15.83
N PRO A 103 -1.89 0.98 -16.88
CA PRO A 103 -3.06 1.78 -17.25
C PRO A 103 -4.21 1.70 -16.25
N GLN A 104 -4.22 0.71 -15.37
CA GLN A 104 -5.30 0.47 -14.44
C GLN A 104 -4.95 0.84 -12.99
N SER A 105 -3.65 0.89 -12.64
CA SER A 105 -3.23 1.07 -11.26
C SER A 105 -1.90 1.79 -11.13
N GLU A 106 -1.92 2.94 -10.47
CA GLU A 106 -0.72 3.66 -10.07
C GLU A 106 0.14 2.85 -9.07
N PHE A 107 -0.47 2.02 -8.25
CA PHE A 107 0.26 1.13 -7.34
C PHE A 107 1.08 0.08 -8.09
N LEU A 108 0.55 -0.46 -9.18
CA LEU A 108 1.30 -1.37 -10.06
C LEU A 108 2.43 -0.65 -10.79
N SER A 109 2.27 0.62 -11.12
CA SER A 109 3.33 1.47 -11.67
C SER A 109 4.50 1.59 -10.69
N TYR A 110 4.25 1.75 -9.39
CA TYR A 110 5.31 1.74 -8.37
C TYR A 110 6.04 0.40 -8.32
N LEU A 111 5.33 -0.72 -8.37
CA LEU A 111 5.97 -2.05 -8.41
C LEU A 111 6.85 -2.23 -9.65
N ASN A 112 6.43 -1.72 -10.80
CA ASN A 112 7.22 -1.78 -12.03
C ASN A 112 8.51 -0.97 -11.91
N ILE A 113 8.46 0.23 -11.34
CA ILE A 113 9.65 1.04 -11.08
C ILE A 113 10.58 0.34 -10.08
N TRP A 114 10.02 -0.22 -9.02
CA TRP A 114 10.81 -0.98 -8.02
C TRP A 114 11.55 -2.14 -8.63
N ARG A 115 10.88 -2.97 -9.41
CA ARG A 115 11.48 -4.14 -10.09
C ARG A 115 12.59 -3.71 -11.05
N TRP A 116 12.36 -2.66 -11.81
CA TRP A 116 13.36 -2.08 -12.70
C TRP A 116 14.58 -1.59 -11.92
N PHE A 117 14.37 -0.90 -10.81
CA PHE A 117 15.45 -0.36 -10.00
C PHE A 117 16.27 -1.45 -9.32
N GLU A 118 15.63 -2.47 -8.77
CA GLU A 118 16.30 -3.62 -8.17
C GLU A 118 17.14 -4.37 -9.21
N ASP A 119 16.63 -4.53 -10.41
CA ASP A 119 17.37 -5.12 -11.54
C ASP A 119 18.57 -4.27 -11.93
N ALA A 120 18.38 -2.96 -12.05
CA ALA A 120 19.47 -2.02 -12.34
C ALA A 120 20.57 -2.04 -11.26
N VAL A 121 20.20 -2.12 -9.99
CA VAL A 121 21.15 -2.25 -8.87
C VAL A 121 21.94 -3.58 -8.97
N ALA A 122 21.27 -4.67 -9.28
CA ALA A 122 21.90 -5.98 -9.40
C ALA A 122 22.92 -6.04 -10.56
N HIS A 123 22.67 -5.33 -11.65
CA HIS A 123 23.50 -5.37 -12.88
C HIS A 123 24.45 -4.16 -13.04
N LYS A 124 24.45 -3.22 -12.10
CA LYS A 124 25.34 -2.06 -12.18
C LYS A 124 26.82 -2.45 -12.05
N LYS A 125 27.66 -1.76 -12.80
CA LYS A 125 29.12 -1.82 -12.66
C LYS A 125 29.66 -0.79 -11.65
N SER A 126 28.96 0.34 -11.50
CA SER A 126 29.31 1.42 -10.59
C SER A 126 28.10 2.25 -10.15
N ASN A 127 28.24 3.01 -9.08
CA ASN A 127 27.22 3.97 -8.64
C ASN A 127 26.97 5.05 -9.69
N ARG A 128 28.01 5.51 -10.37
CA ARG A 128 27.88 6.50 -11.45
C ARG A 128 27.00 5.96 -12.58
N GLN A 129 27.23 4.72 -13.01
CA GLN A 129 26.43 4.09 -14.04
C GLN A 129 24.95 4.00 -13.63
N LEU A 130 24.67 3.65 -12.37
CA LEU A 130 23.30 3.60 -11.85
C LEU A 130 22.65 4.99 -11.87
N GLN A 131 23.38 6.04 -11.44
CA GLN A 131 22.87 7.42 -11.47
C GLN A 131 22.57 7.88 -12.90
N GLU A 132 23.46 7.60 -13.84
CA GLU A 132 23.26 7.92 -15.26
C GLU A 132 22.04 7.20 -15.84
N LEU A 133 21.83 5.92 -15.47
CA LEU A 133 20.68 5.14 -15.88
C LEU A 133 19.36 5.71 -15.31
N CYS A 134 19.36 6.09 -14.04
CA CYS A 134 18.20 6.76 -13.43
C CYS A 134 17.88 8.09 -14.14
N ARG A 135 18.90 8.91 -14.39
CA ARG A 135 18.74 10.20 -15.07
C ARG A 135 18.18 10.03 -16.48
N ALA A 136 18.67 9.04 -17.24
CA ALA A 136 18.19 8.73 -18.58
C ALA A 136 16.70 8.33 -18.61
N ASN A 137 16.16 7.83 -17.48
CA ASN A 137 14.77 7.43 -17.32
C ASN A 137 13.93 8.47 -16.55
N PHE A 138 14.45 9.66 -16.31
CA PHE A 138 13.79 10.69 -15.51
C PHE A 138 13.35 10.20 -14.14
N LEU A 139 14.22 9.40 -13.49
CA LEU A 139 14.04 8.92 -12.13
C LEU A 139 15.07 9.57 -11.21
N ASN A 140 14.62 10.01 -10.04
CA ASN A 140 15.47 10.62 -9.04
C ASN A 140 16.19 9.54 -8.21
N HIS A 141 17.49 9.42 -8.39
CA HIS A 141 18.30 8.41 -7.71
C HIS A 141 18.29 8.53 -6.18
N LEU A 142 18.29 9.76 -5.64
CA LEU A 142 18.26 9.97 -4.19
C LEU A 142 16.95 9.52 -3.59
N ARG A 143 15.82 9.82 -4.25
CA ARG A 143 14.48 9.37 -3.81
C ARG A 143 14.31 7.87 -3.95
N LEU A 144 14.89 7.25 -4.96
CA LEU A 144 14.92 5.79 -5.10
C LEU A 144 15.70 5.13 -3.96
N ARG A 145 16.81 5.71 -3.54
CA ARG A 145 17.56 5.24 -2.37
C ARG A 145 16.76 5.41 -1.08
N GLU A 146 16.13 6.55 -0.89
CA GLU A 146 15.25 6.80 0.25
C GLU A 146 14.10 5.79 0.29
N TRP A 147 13.50 5.50 -0.84
CA TRP A 147 12.46 4.46 -0.96
C TRP A 147 12.97 3.09 -0.51
N ARG A 148 14.17 2.69 -0.95
CA ARG A 148 14.79 1.44 -0.49
C ARG A 148 15.06 1.43 1.01
N ASP A 149 15.52 2.54 1.56
CA ASP A 149 15.82 2.65 2.98
C ASP A 149 14.52 2.54 3.81
N VAL A 150 13.47 3.23 3.44
CA VAL A 150 12.16 3.12 4.09
C VAL A 150 11.61 1.71 3.96
N HIS A 151 11.67 1.10 2.79
CA HIS A 151 11.24 -0.28 2.59
C HIS A 151 12.01 -1.25 3.51
N SER A 152 13.32 -1.10 3.60
CA SER A 152 14.15 -1.92 4.49
C SER A 152 13.75 -1.77 5.95
N GLN A 153 13.48 -0.55 6.41
CA GLN A 153 13.03 -0.27 7.77
C GLN A 153 11.66 -0.91 8.05
N LEU A 154 10.69 -0.73 7.15
CA LEU A 154 9.35 -1.33 7.29
C LEU A 154 9.41 -2.85 7.31
N ARG A 155 10.17 -3.43 6.38
CA ARG A 155 10.36 -4.88 6.27
C ARG A 155 11.00 -5.46 7.52
N THR A 156 12.04 -4.84 8.03
CA THR A 156 12.72 -5.26 9.27
C THR A 156 11.74 -5.28 10.43
N GLN A 157 10.93 -4.25 10.61
CA GLN A 157 9.97 -4.18 11.70
C GLN A 157 8.93 -5.31 11.64
N VAL A 158 8.39 -5.61 10.47
CA VAL A 158 7.37 -6.67 10.34
C VAL A 158 7.98 -8.07 10.49
N LEU A 159 9.19 -8.29 9.99
CA LEU A 159 9.89 -9.58 10.13
C LEU A 159 10.33 -9.85 11.58
N GLU A 160 10.76 -8.83 12.31
CA GLU A 160 11.09 -8.94 13.75
C GLU A 160 9.88 -9.31 14.60
N GLN A 161 8.67 -8.96 14.16
CA GLN A 161 7.42 -9.37 14.82
C GLN A 161 6.96 -10.78 14.40
N GLY A 162 7.75 -11.51 13.65
CA GLY A 162 7.43 -12.86 13.20
C GLY A 162 6.52 -12.95 11.99
N TRP A 163 6.24 -11.83 11.33
CA TRP A 163 5.47 -11.84 10.09
C TRP A 163 6.32 -12.35 8.94
N ARG A 164 5.66 -12.98 7.97
CA ARG A 164 6.32 -13.51 6.76
C ARG A 164 5.73 -12.86 5.52
N GLU A 165 6.62 -12.53 4.60
CA GLU A 165 6.21 -12.11 3.27
C GLU A 165 5.62 -13.30 2.50
N ASN A 166 4.65 -12.99 1.63
CA ASN A 166 4.10 -13.97 0.71
C ASN A 166 5.14 -14.40 -0.32
N GLU A 167 5.14 -15.67 -0.66
CA GLU A 167 5.99 -16.24 -1.72
C GLU A 167 5.30 -16.17 -3.08
N ILE A 168 3.97 -16.30 -3.08
CA ILE A 168 3.14 -16.25 -4.28
C ILE A 168 2.71 -14.80 -4.52
N GLU A 169 2.76 -14.36 -5.77
CA GLU A 169 2.28 -13.04 -6.16
C GLU A 169 0.77 -12.91 -5.89
N PRO A 170 0.32 -11.85 -5.21
CA PRO A 170 -1.10 -11.65 -4.93
C PRO A 170 -1.86 -11.36 -6.22
N THR A 171 -3.13 -11.68 -6.25
CA THR A 171 -4.02 -11.22 -7.30
C THR A 171 -4.17 -9.70 -7.26
N TYR A 172 -4.62 -9.11 -8.35
CA TYR A 172 -4.93 -7.68 -8.42
C TYR A 172 -5.89 -7.27 -7.29
N GLU A 173 -6.93 -8.06 -7.07
CA GLU A 173 -7.95 -7.82 -6.06
C GLU A 173 -7.38 -7.89 -4.64
N GLN A 174 -6.60 -8.89 -4.34
CA GLN A 174 -5.96 -9.05 -3.02
C GLN A 174 -5.06 -7.85 -2.69
N LEU A 175 -4.22 -7.43 -3.62
CA LEU A 175 -3.32 -6.30 -3.45
C LEU A 175 -4.09 -5.00 -3.23
N HIS A 176 -5.05 -4.71 -4.12
CA HIS A 176 -5.79 -3.45 -4.07
C HIS A 176 -6.76 -3.40 -2.90
N CYS A 177 -7.34 -4.52 -2.47
CA CYS A 177 -8.13 -4.57 -1.23
C CYS A 177 -7.29 -4.23 0.00
N ALA A 178 -6.06 -4.72 0.10
CA ALA A 178 -5.17 -4.39 1.20
C ALA A 178 -4.83 -2.89 1.24
N LEU A 179 -4.50 -2.32 0.08
CA LEU A 179 -4.18 -0.90 -0.05
C LEU A 179 -5.38 -0.01 0.27
N LEU A 180 -6.55 -0.33 -0.27
CA LEU A 180 -7.77 0.45 -0.06
C LEU A 180 -8.27 0.36 1.38
N THR A 181 -8.13 -0.78 2.04
CA THR A 181 -8.48 -0.95 3.46
C THR A 181 -7.71 0.05 4.33
N GLY A 182 -6.42 0.24 4.06
CA GLY A 182 -5.61 1.24 4.76
C GLY A 182 -6.04 2.68 4.45
N LEU A 183 -6.26 2.99 3.18
CA LEU A 183 -6.63 4.33 2.73
C LEU A 183 -8.02 4.77 3.21
N LEU A 184 -8.99 3.85 3.21
CA LEU A 184 -10.39 4.13 3.55
C LEU A 184 -10.70 3.99 5.04
N GLY A 185 -9.78 3.50 5.85
CA GLY A 185 -9.98 3.27 7.28
C GLY A 185 -10.33 4.51 8.13
N ASN A 186 -10.24 5.71 7.55
CA ASN A 186 -10.66 6.98 8.18
C ASN A 186 -12.03 7.48 7.71
N VAL A 187 -12.71 6.77 6.81
CA VAL A 187 -14.09 7.10 6.47
C VAL A 187 -14.96 6.57 7.61
N GLY A 188 -15.08 7.36 8.66
CA GLY A 188 -16.04 7.11 9.72
C GLY A 188 -17.43 7.15 9.12
N PHE A 189 -18.11 6.01 9.04
CA PHE A 189 -19.53 5.99 8.83
C PHE A 189 -20.19 6.66 10.05
N LYS A 190 -20.77 7.84 9.85
CA LYS A 190 -21.74 8.36 10.77
C LYS A 190 -22.88 7.33 10.81
N ASN A 191 -22.94 6.54 11.88
CA ASN A 191 -24.15 5.82 12.20
C ASN A 191 -25.23 6.88 12.46
N GLU A 192 -26.08 7.11 11.48
CA GLU A 192 -27.37 7.73 11.75
C GLU A 192 -28.17 6.72 12.58
N ALA A 193 -28.07 6.86 13.89
CA ALA A 193 -28.97 6.19 14.79
C ALA A 193 -30.37 6.69 14.44
N LYS A 194 -31.18 5.83 13.84
CA LYS A 194 -32.62 6.05 13.67
C LYS A 194 -33.20 6.33 15.06
N PRO A 195 -33.88 7.45 15.28
CA PRO A 195 -34.58 7.66 16.54
C PRO A 195 -35.65 6.58 16.67
N LEU A 196 -35.66 5.92 17.82
CA LEU A 196 -36.73 5.00 18.21
C LEU A 196 -38.06 5.75 18.18
N PRO A 197 -39.14 5.20 17.61
CA PRO A 197 -40.45 5.80 17.68
C PRO A 197 -40.89 5.84 19.15
N ASN A 198 -41.27 7.02 19.60
CA ASN A 198 -41.84 7.24 20.92
C ASN A 198 -43.02 6.28 21.14
N ALA A 199 -42.90 5.39 22.12
CA ALA A 199 -44.01 4.70 22.69
C ALA A 199 -44.86 5.71 23.44
N THR A 200 -45.97 6.11 22.86
CA THR A 200 -47.01 6.90 23.52
C THR A 200 -47.66 6.01 24.58
N ALA A 201 -47.46 6.38 25.83
CA ALA A 201 -48.19 5.78 26.93
C ALA A 201 -49.65 6.21 26.85
N GLN A 202 -50.55 5.25 27.01
CA GLN A 202 -51.85 5.43 27.59
C GLN A 202 -51.84 4.86 28.99
#